data_d556ee67fd34a21662a20c5d8aa1ada3
#
_entry.id   d556ee67fd34a21662a20c5d8aa1ada3
#
_cell.length_a   1.000
_cell.length_b   1.000
_cell.length_c   1.000
_cell.angle_alpha   90.00
_cell.angle_beta   90.00
_cell.angle_gamma   90.00
#
_symmetry.space_group_name_H-M   'P 1'
#
loop_
_entity.id
_entity.type
_entity.pdbx_description
1 polymer ?
#
loop_
_entity_poly.entity_id
_entity_poly.type
_entity_poly.pdbx_seq_one_letter_code
_entity_poly.pdbx_strand_id
1 'polypeptide(L)'
;TYALKAAHAYSYNPETPVNPTDWEHSKSKTATNLDANYQSQVTLSLPAAQEQLVSDVVFVLDKSTSATVEDQMIEMLNSLNQQITETGAKVKVGVVIFNKEANRVLELTELNSDNMGKIQEAIKKDISSGTNTHAGLLAGKAMLDADTSVDANRKYMILVSDGMTYMFDEPAQ
;
A
#
# COMPACT_ATOMS: atom_id res chain seq x y z
N THR A 1 -22.08 49.45 -19.55
CA THR A 1 -20.93 49.45 -18.66
C THR A 1 -21.07 48.31 -17.68
N TYR A 2 -20.34 47.22 -17.92
CA TYR A 2 -20.31 46.08 -16.98
C TYR A 2 -19.17 46.32 -16.00
N ALA A 3 -19.50 46.52 -14.72
CA ALA A 3 -18.52 46.60 -13.65
C ALA A 3 -18.12 45.18 -13.26
N LEU A 4 -16.90 44.78 -13.58
CA LEU A 4 -16.29 43.58 -13.04
C LEU A 4 -15.99 43.81 -11.54
N LYS A 5 -16.71 43.10 -10.67
CA LYS A 5 -16.36 43.04 -9.26
C LYS A 5 -14.99 42.37 -9.14
N ALA A 6 -14.05 43.02 -8.44
CA ALA A 6 -12.75 42.49 -8.16
C ALA A 6 -12.89 41.14 -7.45
N ALA A 7 -12.35 40.09 -8.06
CA ALA A 7 -12.23 38.80 -7.41
C ALA A 7 -11.18 38.91 -6.30
N HIS A 8 -11.50 38.42 -5.12
CA HIS A 8 -10.53 38.30 -4.03
C HIS A 8 -9.39 37.40 -4.49
N ALA A 9 -8.17 37.92 -4.52
CA ALA A 9 -6.98 37.12 -4.73
C ALA A 9 -6.70 36.33 -3.46
N TYR A 10 -6.88 35.03 -3.49
CA TYR A 10 -6.36 34.15 -2.46
C TYR A 10 -4.86 34.01 -2.67
N SER A 11 -4.08 34.48 -1.71
CA SER A 11 -2.64 34.29 -1.65
C SER A 11 -2.37 32.86 -1.16
N TYR A 12 -1.77 32.02 -2.01
CA TYR A 12 -1.25 30.73 -1.60
C TYR A 12 0.02 30.95 -0.77
N ASN A 13 0.02 30.43 0.47
CA ASN A 13 1.23 30.37 1.30
C ASN A 13 1.84 28.97 1.16
N PRO A 14 3.02 28.81 0.53
CA PRO A 14 3.64 27.49 0.30
C PRO A 14 4.16 26.81 1.58
N GLU A 15 4.10 27.47 2.73
CA GLU A 15 4.61 26.93 4.01
C GLU A 15 3.58 26.13 4.81
N THR A 16 2.31 26.11 4.41
CA THR A 16 1.32 25.24 5.05
C THR A 16 1.24 23.90 4.32
N PRO A 17 1.49 22.76 4.99
CA PRO A 17 1.29 21.45 4.37
C PRO A 17 -0.18 21.31 4.02
N VAL A 18 -0.47 21.26 2.72
CA VAL A 18 -1.82 21.08 2.20
C VAL A 18 -2.20 19.62 2.45
N ASN A 19 -3.25 19.40 3.24
CA ASN A 19 -3.83 18.05 3.36
C ASN A 19 -4.30 17.62 1.96
N PRO A 20 -3.83 16.48 1.42
CA PRO A 20 -4.15 16.05 0.05
C PRO A 20 -5.65 15.82 -0.19
N THR A 21 -6.47 15.78 0.86
CA THR A 21 -7.93 15.70 0.76
C THR A 21 -8.63 17.06 0.67
N ASP A 22 -7.90 18.16 0.83
CA ASP A 22 -8.50 19.50 0.84
C ASP A 22 -8.39 20.18 -0.55
N TRP A 23 -9.19 19.71 -1.48
CA TRP A 23 -9.24 20.21 -2.85
C TRP A 23 -9.61 21.69 -3.00
N GLU A 24 -10.31 22.26 -2.04
CA GLU A 24 -10.74 23.66 -2.11
C GLU A 24 -9.59 24.63 -1.94
N HIS A 25 -8.58 24.26 -1.16
CA HIS A 25 -7.40 25.10 -0.91
C HIS A 25 -6.28 24.93 -1.97
N SER A 26 -6.38 23.92 -2.80
CA SER A 26 -5.37 23.61 -3.81
C SER A 26 -5.62 24.26 -5.19
N LYS A 27 -6.77 24.90 -5.37
CA LYS A 27 -7.12 25.55 -6.65
C LYS A 27 -6.72 27.03 -6.59
N SER A 28 -5.98 27.50 -7.58
CA SER A 28 -5.70 28.92 -7.73
C SER A 28 -6.09 29.43 -9.13
N LYS A 29 -6.63 30.62 -9.15
CA LYS A 29 -6.89 31.37 -10.36
C LYS A 29 -6.31 32.77 -10.19
N THR A 30 -5.40 33.14 -11.06
CA THR A 30 -4.83 34.48 -11.10
C THR A 30 -5.12 35.10 -12.45
N ALA A 31 -5.27 36.42 -12.50
CA ALA A 31 -5.39 37.19 -13.70
C ALA A 31 -4.50 38.43 -13.62
N THR A 32 -3.80 38.73 -14.69
CA THR A 32 -3.05 39.99 -14.82
C THR A 32 -4.01 41.15 -15.02
N ASN A 33 -3.57 42.36 -14.76
CA ASN A 33 -4.28 43.55 -15.22
C ASN A 33 -4.35 43.58 -16.77
N LEU A 34 -5.33 44.29 -17.31
CA LEU A 34 -5.41 44.51 -18.76
C LEU A 34 -4.15 45.26 -19.24
N ASP A 35 -3.54 44.75 -20.28
CA ASP A 35 -2.45 45.44 -20.99
C ASP A 35 -2.95 46.59 -21.87
N ALA A 36 -2.07 47.24 -22.63
CA ALA A 36 -2.42 48.33 -23.55
C ALA A 36 -3.33 47.86 -24.70
N ASN A 37 -3.45 46.57 -24.95
CA ASN A 37 -4.31 45.97 -25.98
C ASN A 37 -5.62 45.41 -25.38
N TYR A 38 -5.91 45.73 -24.12
CA TYR A 38 -7.08 45.24 -23.38
C TYR A 38 -7.08 43.70 -23.20
N GLN A 39 -5.88 43.09 -23.13
CA GLN A 39 -5.73 41.66 -22.91
C GLN A 39 -5.29 41.36 -21.47
N SER A 40 -5.80 40.28 -20.89
CA SER A 40 -5.42 39.79 -19.58
C SER A 40 -5.08 38.30 -19.68
N GLN A 41 -3.99 37.90 -19.03
CA GLN A 41 -3.63 36.50 -18.92
C GLN A 41 -4.29 35.90 -17.67
N VAL A 42 -5.06 34.84 -17.84
CA VAL A 42 -5.66 34.07 -16.74
C VAL A 42 -4.90 32.79 -16.61
N THR A 43 -4.33 32.57 -15.41
CA THR A 43 -3.67 31.30 -15.04
C THR A 43 -4.57 30.52 -14.08
N LEU A 44 -4.90 29.30 -14.46
CA LEU A 44 -5.61 28.34 -13.63
C LEU A 44 -4.60 27.29 -13.17
N SER A 45 -4.44 27.14 -11.87
CA SER A 45 -3.67 26.06 -11.26
C SER A 45 -4.64 25.03 -10.67
N LEU A 46 -4.57 23.82 -11.19
CA LEU A 46 -5.29 22.66 -10.69
C LEU A 46 -4.24 21.64 -10.24
N PRO A 47 -3.77 21.69 -8.99
CA PRO A 47 -2.88 20.65 -8.51
C PRO A 47 -3.63 19.32 -8.56
N ALA A 48 -3.05 18.34 -9.25
CA ALA A 48 -3.50 16.97 -9.15
C ALA A 48 -3.17 16.49 -7.73
N ALA A 49 -4.18 16.15 -6.92
CA ALA A 49 -3.92 15.38 -5.73
C ALA A 49 -3.43 14.01 -6.22
N GLN A 50 -2.16 13.76 -6.02
CA GLN A 50 -1.63 12.42 -6.17
C GLN A 50 -2.10 11.66 -4.94
N GLU A 51 -3.23 10.96 -5.08
CA GLU A 51 -3.70 10.04 -4.06
C GLU A 51 -2.59 9.00 -3.88
N GLN A 52 -1.97 8.99 -2.72
CA GLN A 52 -0.94 8.02 -2.40
C GLN A 52 -1.63 6.67 -2.22
N LEU A 53 -1.60 5.86 -3.26
CA LEU A 53 -2.23 4.55 -3.27
C LEU A 53 -1.50 3.63 -2.28
N VAL A 54 -2.17 3.29 -1.18
CA VAL A 54 -1.68 2.31 -0.21
C VAL A 54 -2.31 0.95 -0.53
N SER A 55 -1.51 -0.10 -0.54
CA SER A 55 -1.96 -1.48 -0.74
C SER A 55 -1.44 -2.36 0.38
N ASP A 56 -2.27 -3.33 0.81
CA ASP A 56 -1.88 -4.37 1.74
C ASP A 56 -1.60 -5.67 1.00
N VAL A 57 -0.46 -6.29 1.28
CA VAL A 57 -0.06 -7.57 0.71
C VAL A 57 0.31 -8.52 1.84
N VAL A 58 -0.42 -9.61 1.98
CA VAL A 58 -0.10 -10.67 2.95
C VAL A 58 0.45 -11.87 2.21
N PHE A 59 1.68 -12.25 2.53
CA PHE A 59 2.28 -13.50 2.09
C PHE A 59 1.92 -14.62 3.05
N VAL A 60 1.38 -15.72 2.50
CA VAL A 60 1.04 -16.93 3.22
C VAL A 60 1.98 -18.02 2.71
N LEU A 61 2.99 -18.35 3.52
CA LEU A 61 4.12 -19.17 3.11
C LEU A 61 4.02 -20.58 3.70
N ASP A 62 4.09 -21.55 2.83
CA ASP A 62 4.26 -22.96 3.18
C ASP A 62 5.67 -23.21 3.71
N LYS A 63 5.77 -23.62 4.96
CA LYS A 63 7.02 -24.00 5.61
C LYS A 63 7.12 -25.51 5.85
N SER A 64 6.43 -26.29 5.03
CA SER A 64 6.66 -27.74 4.99
C SER A 64 8.09 -28.03 4.53
N THR A 65 8.60 -29.21 4.89
CA THR A 65 9.99 -29.59 4.58
C THR A 65 10.30 -29.72 3.08
N SER A 66 9.28 -29.78 2.23
CA SER A 66 9.42 -29.85 0.78
C SER A 66 9.45 -28.49 0.08
N ALA A 67 8.97 -27.43 0.75
CA ALA A 67 8.85 -26.11 0.15
C ALA A 67 10.15 -25.30 0.30
N THR A 68 10.77 -24.93 -0.83
CA THR A 68 11.97 -24.07 -0.88
C THR A 68 11.59 -22.71 -1.49
N VAL A 69 10.80 -21.92 -0.75
CA VAL A 69 10.17 -20.71 -1.29
C VAL A 69 10.87 -19.41 -0.89
N GLU A 70 11.85 -19.47 0.01
CA GLU A 70 12.43 -18.28 0.65
C GLU A 70 13.18 -17.36 -0.30
N ASP A 71 14.08 -17.92 -1.12
CA ASP A 71 14.92 -17.13 -2.00
C ASP A 71 14.08 -16.41 -3.07
N GLN A 72 13.08 -17.10 -3.64
CA GLN A 72 12.16 -16.54 -4.62
C GLN A 72 11.31 -15.42 -4.01
N MET A 73 10.88 -15.58 -2.75
CA MET A 73 10.13 -14.55 -2.03
C MET A 73 10.97 -13.32 -1.77
N ILE A 74 12.24 -13.47 -1.38
CA ILE A 74 13.15 -12.36 -1.15
C ILE A 74 13.43 -11.62 -2.46
N GLU A 75 13.63 -12.34 -3.55
CA GLU A 75 13.82 -11.73 -4.87
C GLU A 75 12.59 -10.93 -5.31
N MET A 76 11.40 -11.49 -5.14
CA MET A 76 10.14 -10.80 -5.42
C MET A 76 9.96 -9.54 -4.57
N LEU A 77 10.27 -9.59 -3.27
CA LEU A 77 10.23 -8.43 -2.39
C LEU A 77 11.20 -7.32 -2.80
N ASN A 78 12.41 -7.68 -3.18
CA ASN A 78 13.38 -6.71 -3.66
C ASN A 78 12.88 -6.02 -4.94
N SER A 79 12.32 -6.78 -5.87
CA SER A 79 11.72 -6.24 -7.10
C SER A 79 10.53 -5.33 -6.79
N LEU A 80 9.66 -5.72 -5.87
CA LEU A 80 8.52 -4.90 -5.44
C LEU A 80 8.99 -3.60 -4.79
N ASN A 81 9.99 -3.65 -3.91
CA ASN A 81 10.55 -2.47 -3.26
C ASN A 81 11.16 -1.48 -4.26
N GLN A 82 11.81 -1.98 -5.30
CA GLN A 82 12.29 -1.14 -6.39
C GLN A 82 11.14 -0.44 -7.11
N GLN A 83 10.11 -1.16 -7.49
CA GLN A 83 8.94 -0.61 -8.19
C GLN A 83 8.19 0.45 -7.37
N ILE A 84 8.00 0.22 -6.07
CA ILE A 84 7.34 1.22 -5.20
C ILE A 84 8.19 2.47 -5.02
N THR A 85 9.52 2.33 -5.00
CA THR A 85 10.43 3.47 -4.95
C THR A 85 10.32 4.34 -6.21
N GLU A 86 10.19 3.71 -7.37
CA GLU A 86 10.06 4.40 -8.66
C GLU A 86 8.69 5.07 -8.84
N THR A 87 7.62 4.46 -8.32
CA THR A 87 6.24 4.92 -8.51
C THR A 87 5.72 5.83 -7.39
N GLY A 88 6.40 5.88 -6.24
CA GLY A 88 5.92 6.57 -5.04
C GLY A 88 4.70 5.90 -4.39
N ALA A 89 4.33 4.68 -4.80
CA ALA A 89 3.28 3.90 -4.15
C ALA A 89 3.70 3.48 -2.74
N LYS A 90 2.72 3.20 -1.88
CA LYS A 90 2.97 2.60 -0.57
C LYS A 90 2.39 1.20 -0.50
N VAL A 91 3.17 0.27 0.00
CA VAL A 91 2.76 -1.12 0.21
C VAL A 91 3.06 -1.51 1.65
N LYS A 92 2.08 -2.08 2.35
CA LYS A 92 2.31 -2.76 3.63
C LYS A 92 2.36 -4.26 3.37
N VAL A 93 3.34 -4.91 3.97
CA VAL A 93 3.58 -6.36 3.85
C VAL A 93 3.34 -7.02 5.19
N GLY A 94 2.53 -8.06 5.20
CA GLY A 94 2.37 -9.00 6.30
C GLY A 94 2.89 -10.38 5.90
N VAL A 95 3.35 -11.16 6.88
CA VAL A 95 3.85 -12.52 6.65
C VAL A 95 3.19 -13.49 7.61
N VAL A 96 2.52 -14.48 7.04
CA VAL A 96 2.00 -15.66 7.73
C VAL A 96 2.80 -16.86 7.23
N ILE A 97 3.34 -17.64 8.14
CA ILE A 97 3.95 -18.93 7.82
C ILE A 97 3.08 -20.04 8.38
N PHE A 98 2.94 -21.12 7.68
CA PHE A 98 2.14 -22.24 8.14
C PHE A 98 2.83 -23.60 7.99
N ASN A 99 2.50 -24.45 8.95
CA ASN A 99 2.81 -25.88 8.96
C ASN A 99 1.54 -26.63 9.41
N LYS A 100 1.51 -27.18 10.62
CA LYS A 100 0.27 -27.70 11.24
C LYS A 100 -0.67 -26.57 11.65
N GLU A 101 -0.09 -25.45 12.01
CA GLU A 101 -0.77 -24.25 12.49
C GLU A 101 -0.31 -23.04 11.67
N ALA A 102 -1.09 -21.98 11.70
CA ALA A 102 -0.69 -20.71 11.12
C ALA A 102 -0.05 -19.79 12.14
N ASN A 103 1.07 -19.19 11.78
CA ASN A 103 1.81 -18.25 12.61
C ASN A 103 1.91 -16.90 11.90
N ARG A 104 1.34 -15.86 12.48
CA ARG A 104 1.52 -14.48 12.03
C ARG A 104 2.89 -14.01 12.53
N VAL A 105 3.87 -14.05 11.66
CA VAL A 105 5.28 -13.76 12.03
C VAL A 105 5.65 -12.30 11.76
N LEU A 106 4.88 -11.61 10.92
CA LEU A 106 4.98 -10.17 10.71
C LEU A 106 3.59 -9.60 10.45
N GLU A 107 3.19 -8.62 11.23
CA GLU A 107 1.99 -7.83 10.98
C GLU A 107 2.23 -6.86 9.81
N LEU A 108 1.14 -6.31 9.25
CA LEU A 108 1.23 -5.35 8.13
C LEU A 108 2.20 -4.21 8.45
N THR A 109 3.32 -4.21 7.77
CA THR A 109 4.46 -3.30 7.96
C THR A 109 4.82 -2.65 6.63
N GLU A 110 5.05 -1.35 6.62
CA GLU A 110 5.39 -0.63 5.37
C GLU A 110 6.67 -1.21 4.76
N LEU A 111 6.60 -1.54 3.47
CA LEU A 111 7.73 -2.00 2.69
C LEU A 111 8.60 -0.81 2.29
N ASN A 112 9.75 -0.70 2.92
CA ASN A 112 10.77 0.31 2.66
C ASN A 112 12.14 -0.21 3.09
N SER A 113 13.18 0.56 2.86
CA SER A 113 14.56 0.16 3.18
C SER A 113 14.77 -0.15 4.66
N ASP A 114 14.09 0.58 5.55
CA ASP A 114 14.25 0.42 7.00
C ASP A 114 13.62 -0.87 7.53
N ASN A 115 12.51 -1.30 6.90
CA ASN A 115 11.76 -2.48 7.30
C ASN A 115 12.12 -3.75 6.52
N MET A 116 12.84 -3.61 5.41
CA MET A 116 13.19 -4.75 4.53
C MET A 116 13.84 -5.90 5.31
N GLY A 117 14.78 -5.59 6.22
CA GLY A 117 15.44 -6.61 7.04
C GLY A 117 14.47 -7.42 7.90
N LYS A 118 13.50 -6.76 8.54
CA LYS A 118 12.47 -7.43 9.36
C LYS A 118 11.56 -8.34 8.51
N ILE A 119 11.21 -7.89 7.31
CA ILE A 119 10.36 -8.67 6.40
C ILE A 119 11.10 -9.92 5.93
N GLN A 120 12.37 -9.79 5.55
CA GLN A 120 13.21 -10.92 5.15
C GLN A 120 13.44 -11.91 6.29
N GLU A 121 13.65 -11.42 7.51
CA GLU A 121 13.79 -12.27 8.71
C GLU A 121 12.50 -13.06 8.98
N ALA A 122 11.34 -12.44 8.85
CA ALA A 122 10.06 -13.11 9.00
C ALA A 122 9.83 -14.22 7.96
N ILE A 123 10.26 -14.00 6.71
CA ILE A 123 10.19 -15.00 5.64
C ILE A 123 11.10 -16.19 5.92
N LYS A 124 12.29 -15.94 6.46
CA LYS A 124 13.30 -16.98 6.78
C LYS A 124 13.01 -17.77 8.04
N LYS A 125 11.98 -17.39 8.79
CA LYS A 125 11.65 -18.07 10.03
C LYS A 125 11.18 -19.49 9.76
N ASP A 126 11.84 -20.45 10.42
CA ASP A 126 11.52 -21.87 10.33
C ASP A 126 10.49 -22.30 11.37
N ILE A 127 9.67 -23.25 10.96
CA ILE A 127 8.73 -23.95 11.85
C ILE A 127 8.74 -25.45 11.53
N SER A 128 8.35 -26.26 12.52
CA SER A 128 8.32 -27.73 12.39
C SER A 128 7.27 -28.22 11.38
N SER A 129 7.42 -29.44 10.94
CA SER A 129 6.65 -30.11 9.86
C SER A 129 5.11 -30.06 9.97
N GLY A 130 4.44 -30.25 8.83
CA GLY A 130 3.00 -30.28 8.61
C GLY A 130 2.58 -29.30 7.54
N THR A 131 1.39 -29.44 6.99
CA THR A 131 0.89 -28.57 5.91
C THR A 131 -0.60 -28.35 6.08
N ASN A 132 -0.97 -27.30 6.79
CA ASN A 132 -2.36 -26.86 6.97
C ASN A 132 -2.57 -25.53 6.21
N THR A 133 -2.76 -25.64 4.90
CA THR A 133 -2.99 -24.48 4.02
C THR A 133 -4.23 -23.68 4.43
N HIS A 134 -5.28 -24.36 4.90
CA HIS A 134 -6.51 -23.72 5.34
C HIS A 134 -6.27 -22.75 6.52
N ALA A 135 -5.52 -23.20 7.54
CA ALA A 135 -5.14 -22.33 8.66
C ALA A 135 -4.33 -21.11 8.19
N GLY A 136 -3.38 -21.31 7.27
CA GLY A 136 -2.60 -20.23 6.67
C GLY A 136 -3.47 -19.17 5.99
N LEU A 137 -4.41 -19.62 5.16
CA LEU A 137 -5.33 -18.71 4.44
C LEU A 137 -6.26 -17.94 5.39
N LEU A 138 -6.80 -18.60 6.42
CA LEU A 138 -7.64 -17.95 7.44
C LEU A 138 -6.87 -16.88 8.21
N ALA A 139 -5.63 -17.17 8.60
CA ALA A 139 -4.78 -16.20 9.29
C ALA A 139 -4.42 -15.01 8.41
N GLY A 140 -4.10 -15.23 7.13
CA GLY A 140 -3.85 -14.18 6.16
C GLY A 140 -5.07 -13.30 5.91
N LYS A 141 -6.25 -13.92 5.77
CA LYS A 141 -7.51 -13.18 5.64
C LYS A 141 -7.78 -12.31 6.88
N ALA A 142 -7.64 -12.87 8.07
CA ALA A 142 -7.86 -12.14 9.31
C ALA A 142 -6.91 -10.95 9.46
N MET A 143 -5.65 -11.06 8.99
CA MET A 143 -4.70 -9.95 8.97
C MET A 143 -5.14 -8.82 8.03
N LEU A 144 -5.61 -9.15 6.82
CA LEU A 144 -6.11 -8.18 5.87
C LEU A 144 -7.41 -7.50 6.34
N ASP A 145 -8.32 -8.27 6.94
CA ASP A 145 -9.60 -7.75 7.45
C ASP A 145 -9.41 -6.79 8.63
N ALA A 146 -8.35 -6.98 9.41
CA ALA A 146 -8.05 -6.13 10.56
C ALA A 146 -7.61 -4.71 10.17
N ASP A 147 -7.06 -4.51 8.99
CA ASP A 147 -6.73 -3.17 8.50
C ASP A 147 -7.92 -2.55 7.77
N THR A 148 -8.54 -1.57 8.40
CA THR A 148 -9.67 -0.82 7.82
C THR A 148 -9.25 0.46 7.09
N SER A 149 -7.94 0.75 7.05
CA SER A 149 -7.39 1.96 6.43
C SER A 149 -7.18 1.82 4.92
N VAL A 150 -7.23 0.60 4.40
CA VAL A 150 -7.04 0.29 2.98
C VAL A 150 -8.31 -0.35 2.42
N ASP A 151 -8.73 0.11 1.24
CA ASP A 151 -9.89 -0.43 0.55
C ASP A 151 -9.71 -1.91 0.17
N ALA A 152 -10.80 -2.66 0.16
CA ALA A 152 -10.79 -4.11 -0.12
C ALA A 152 -10.19 -4.46 -1.50
N ASN A 153 -10.33 -3.59 -2.49
CA ASN A 153 -9.77 -3.76 -3.84
C ASN A 153 -8.24 -3.55 -3.91
N ARG A 154 -7.62 -3.14 -2.80
CA ARG A 154 -6.17 -2.96 -2.66
C ARG A 154 -5.55 -3.91 -1.63
N LYS A 155 -6.27 -4.96 -1.26
CA LYS A 155 -5.81 -5.99 -0.35
C LYS A 155 -5.54 -7.27 -1.13
N TYR A 156 -4.34 -7.78 -0.98
CA TYR A 156 -3.86 -8.94 -1.73
C TYR A 156 -3.34 -10.01 -0.78
N MET A 157 -3.68 -11.25 -1.05
CA MET A 157 -3.11 -12.40 -0.38
C MET A 157 -2.37 -13.25 -1.42
N ILE A 158 -1.12 -13.56 -1.15
CA ILE A 158 -0.26 -14.36 -2.01
C ILE A 158 0.11 -15.63 -1.27
N LEU A 159 -0.46 -16.75 -1.72
CA LEU A 159 -0.11 -18.08 -1.24
C LEU A 159 1.11 -18.59 -2.01
N VAL A 160 2.12 -19.02 -1.29
CA VAL A 160 3.31 -19.68 -1.84
C VAL A 160 3.44 -21.06 -1.19
N SER A 161 3.24 -22.12 -1.97
CA SER A 161 3.20 -23.51 -1.52
C SER A 161 3.63 -24.42 -2.67
N ASP A 162 4.08 -25.63 -2.35
CA ASP A 162 4.31 -26.70 -3.34
C ASP A 162 2.99 -27.38 -3.80
N GLY A 163 1.86 -26.94 -3.23
CA GLY A 163 0.52 -27.39 -3.63
C GLY A 163 0.01 -28.64 -2.89
N MET A 164 0.81 -29.22 -2.01
CA MET A 164 0.39 -30.41 -1.24
C MET A 164 -0.13 -29.99 0.14
N THR A 165 -1.39 -30.30 0.44
CA THR A 165 -1.98 -30.09 1.76
C THR A 165 -2.40 -31.43 2.38
N TYR A 166 -2.05 -31.63 3.66
CA TYR A 166 -2.35 -32.85 4.39
C TYR A 166 -3.30 -32.64 5.55
N MET A 167 -3.58 -31.40 5.89
CA MET A 167 -4.40 -31.03 7.03
C MET A 167 -5.36 -29.91 6.66
N PHE A 168 -6.48 -29.84 7.35
CA PHE A 168 -7.43 -28.72 7.27
C PHE A 168 -8.06 -28.51 8.63
N ASP A 169 -8.45 -27.28 8.92
CA ASP A 169 -9.22 -26.96 10.10
C ASP A 169 -10.70 -27.29 9.82
N GLU A 170 -11.34 -28.00 10.73
CA GLU A 170 -12.80 -28.15 10.67
C GLU A 170 -13.44 -26.81 11.02
N PRO A 171 -14.50 -26.39 10.29
CA PRO A 171 -15.24 -25.21 10.67
C PRO A 171 -15.80 -25.43 12.08
N ALA A 172 -15.64 -24.45 12.95
CA ALA A 172 -16.25 -24.48 14.28
C ALA A 172 -17.78 -24.64 14.09
N GLN A 173 -18.31 -25.74 14.63
CA GLN A 173 -19.74 -26.03 14.63
C GLN A 173 -20.50 -25.08 15.55
#